data_83d957a7826d694b4677f6ad5cfbca91
#
_entry.id   83d957a7826d694b4677f6ad5cfbca91
#
_cell.length_a   1.000
_cell.length_b   1.000
_cell.length_c   1.000
_cell.angle_alpha   90.00
_cell.angle_beta   90.00
_cell.angle_gamma   90.00
#
_symmetry.space_group_name_H-M   'P 1'
#
loop_
_entity.id
_entity.type
_entity.pdbx_description
1 polymer ?
#
loop_
_entity_poly.entity_id
_entity_poly.type
_entity_poly.pdbx_seq_one_letter_code
_entity_poly.pdbx_strand_id
1 'polypeptide(L)'
;MFQRKCKITFICHGSTIYLEDNRFTNKLDYPPINENGESEIKKITDFIKKRGLKTNKIYSSPALCCTQSAEIIADELKQDFETINALTNRNYGDWNGYTFEELTKKYNDKNISADCPENGEDIKDFNKRINDILAEIISKNLRGRIIIVTHPEVIQAAICNALKIPAENEYKIYIRPGSATQISYFTDWASLVYSGHVPI
;
A
#
# COMPACT_ATOMS: atom_id res chain seq x y z
N MET A 1 29.97 4.34 -8.14
CA MET A 1 29.28 4.61 -6.86
C MET A 1 27.78 4.62 -7.14
N PHE A 2 27.00 3.71 -6.54
CA PHE A 2 25.57 3.59 -6.80
C PHE A 2 24.82 4.81 -6.23
N GLN A 3 24.25 5.61 -7.10
CA GLN A 3 23.52 6.79 -6.69
C GLN A 3 22.06 6.43 -6.35
N ARG A 4 21.68 6.58 -5.08
CA ARG A 4 20.30 6.39 -4.65
C ARG A 4 19.44 7.54 -5.20
N LYS A 5 18.36 7.18 -5.94
CA LYS A 5 17.38 8.13 -6.45
C LYS A 5 16.37 8.56 -5.37
N CYS A 6 15.83 7.59 -4.64
CA CYS A 6 14.80 7.87 -3.63
C CYS A 6 14.74 6.73 -2.60
N LYS A 7 14.22 7.01 -1.42
CA LYS A 7 13.83 6.02 -0.41
C LYS A 7 12.37 6.21 -0.08
N ILE A 8 11.57 5.17 -0.29
CA ILE A 8 10.15 5.18 0.00
C ILE A 8 9.87 4.23 1.17
N THR A 9 9.19 4.75 2.18
CA THR A 9 8.61 3.97 3.27
C THR A 9 7.11 3.91 3.02
N PHE A 10 6.62 2.76 2.59
CA PHE A 10 5.20 2.49 2.48
C PHE A 10 4.66 2.16 3.85
N ILE A 11 3.53 2.73 4.19
CA ILE A 11 2.74 2.39 5.38
C ILE A 11 1.42 1.81 4.88
N CYS A 12 1.14 0.57 5.27
CA CYS A 12 -0.18 0.01 5.10
C CYS A 12 -1.13 0.76 6.04
N HIS A 13 -2.31 1.15 5.57
CA HIS A 13 -3.31 1.79 6.42
C HIS A 13 -3.63 0.92 7.65
N GLY A 14 -4.15 1.53 8.72
CA GLY A 14 -4.55 0.83 9.93
C GLY A 14 -5.69 -0.15 9.69
N SER A 15 -5.88 -1.08 10.61
CA SER A 15 -6.96 -2.08 10.58
C SER A 15 -8.32 -1.44 10.39
N THR A 16 -9.15 -2.10 9.57
CA THR A 16 -10.54 -1.76 9.29
C THR A 16 -11.40 -2.99 9.47
N ILE A 17 -12.70 -2.82 9.63
CA ILE A 17 -13.66 -3.93 9.73
C ILE A 17 -13.58 -4.90 8.53
N TYR A 18 -13.33 -4.40 7.32
CA TYR A 18 -13.25 -5.24 6.12
C TYR A 18 -11.97 -6.07 6.05
N LEU A 19 -10.84 -5.55 6.54
CA LEU A 19 -9.61 -6.34 6.63
C LEU A 19 -9.72 -7.47 7.66
N GLU A 20 -10.40 -7.23 8.77
CA GLU A 20 -10.66 -8.26 9.79
C GLU A 20 -11.53 -9.39 9.22
N ASP A 21 -12.52 -9.05 8.39
CA ASP A 21 -13.42 -9.99 7.73
C ASP A 21 -12.85 -10.63 6.45
N ASN A 22 -11.64 -10.26 6.02
CA ASN A 22 -11.02 -10.70 4.76
C ASN A 22 -11.90 -10.46 3.51
N ARG A 23 -12.59 -9.31 3.45
CA ARG A 23 -13.43 -8.92 2.32
C ARG A 23 -12.65 -8.11 1.29
N PHE A 24 -12.94 -8.36 0.02
CA PHE A 24 -12.46 -7.50 -1.06
C PHE A 24 -13.06 -6.10 -0.92
N THR A 25 -12.22 -5.08 -0.98
CA THR A 25 -12.63 -3.68 -0.87
C THR A 25 -12.43 -2.96 -2.19
N ASN A 26 -13.44 -2.26 -2.67
CA ASN A 26 -13.39 -1.46 -3.88
C ASN A 26 -13.12 0.02 -3.56
N LYS A 27 -12.81 0.80 -4.60
CA LYS A 27 -12.58 2.25 -4.58
C LYS A 27 -13.66 3.08 -3.87
N LEU A 28 -14.89 2.58 -3.76
CA LEU A 28 -16.05 3.36 -3.33
C LEU A 28 -16.47 3.11 -1.88
N ASP A 29 -16.04 2.02 -1.26
CA ASP A 29 -16.46 1.61 0.10
C ASP A 29 -15.24 1.42 1.00
N TYR A 30 -14.54 2.51 1.25
CA TYR A 30 -13.43 2.48 2.20
C TYR A 30 -13.94 2.71 3.62
N PRO A 31 -14.01 1.66 4.45
CA PRO A 31 -14.35 1.84 5.85
C PRO A 31 -13.28 2.68 6.54
N PRO A 32 -13.65 3.41 7.60
CA PRO A 32 -12.68 4.06 8.45
C PRO A 32 -11.75 3.03 9.12
N ILE A 33 -10.58 3.47 9.57
CA ILE A 33 -9.79 2.66 10.49
C ILE A 33 -10.55 2.52 11.83
N ASN A 34 -10.39 1.36 12.45
CA ASN A 34 -10.94 1.12 13.79
C ASN A 34 -9.92 1.51 14.89
N GLU A 35 -10.29 1.33 16.17
CA GLU A 35 -9.42 1.65 17.30
C GLU A 35 -8.06 0.90 17.25
N ASN A 36 -8.07 -0.37 16.79
CA ASN A 36 -6.83 -1.11 16.59
C ASN A 36 -5.97 -0.44 15.53
N GLY A 37 -6.58 -0.05 14.40
CA GLY A 37 -5.90 0.64 13.30
C GLY A 37 -5.29 1.96 13.74
N GLU A 38 -5.97 2.75 14.55
CA GLU A 38 -5.38 3.98 15.12
C GLU A 38 -4.14 3.66 15.98
N SER A 39 -4.25 2.65 16.85
CA SER A 39 -3.14 2.22 17.71
C SER A 39 -1.94 1.74 16.88
N GLU A 40 -2.19 0.95 15.83
CA GLU A 40 -1.17 0.47 14.90
C GLU A 40 -0.42 1.63 14.22
N ILE A 41 -1.16 2.63 13.72
CA ILE A 41 -0.57 3.79 13.05
C ILE A 41 0.23 4.67 14.03
N LYS A 42 -0.26 4.87 15.25
CA LYS A 42 0.50 5.58 16.30
C LYS A 42 1.83 4.87 16.59
N LYS A 43 1.83 3.55 16.76
CA LYS A 43 3.05 2.77 17.02
C LYS A 43 4.07 2.87 15.86
N ILE A 44 3.61 2.74 14.60
CA ILE A 44 4.52 2.85 13.46
C ILE A 44 5.07 4.27 13.30
N THR A 45 4.28 5.29 13.63
CA THR A 45 4.71 6.69 13.63
C THR A 45 5.79 6.94 14.67
N ASP A 46 5.61 6.43 15.88
CA ASP A 46 6.62 6.49 16.95
C ASP A 46 7.93 5.81 16.55
N PHE A 47 7.85 4.66 15.88
CA PHE A 47 9.02 3.97 15.33
C PHE A 47 9.78 4.84 14.33
N ILE A 48 9.07 5.50 13.41
CA ILE A 48 9.65 6.42 12.43
C ILE A 48 10.35 7.58 13.14
N LYS A 49 9.72 8.18 14.15
CA LYS A 49 10.29 9.28 14.97
C LYS A 49 11.53 8.85 15.72
N LYS A 50 11.47 7.73 16.46
CA LYS A 50 12.60 7.20 17.26
C LYS A 50 13.82 6.88 16.41
N ARG A 51 13.62 6.44 15.17
CA ARG A 51 14.72 6.20 14.21
C ARG A 51 15.26 7.47 13.56
N GLY A 52 14.71 8.63 13.86
CA GLY A 52 15.14 9.89 13.24
C GLY A 52 14.98 9.86 11.72
N LEU A 53 13.99 9.12 11.21
CA LEU A 53 13.72 9.00 9.78
C LEU A 53 13.09 10.32 9.30
N LYS A 54 13.94 11.25 8.87
CA LYS A 54 13.46 12.48 8.25
C LYS A 54 12.71 12.11 6.97
N THR A 55 11.47 12.58 6.85
CA THR A 55 10.70 12.51 5.59
C THR A 55 10.65 13.88 4.94
N ASN A 56 10.66 13.91 3.62
CA ASN A 56 10.57 15.15 2.84
C ASN A 56 9.13 15.39 2.35
N LYS A 57 8.36 14.33 2.19
CA LYS A 57 6.99 14.39 1.67
C LYS A 57 6.19 13.17 2.12
N ILE A 58 4.91 13.36 2.37
CA ILE A 58 3.94 12.31 2.65
C ILE A 58 2.91 12.31 1.54
N TYR A 59 2.68 11.15 0.94
CA TYR A 59 1.59 10.90 -0.01
C TYR A 59 0.63 9.88 0.57
N SER A 60 -0.63 9.95 0.17
CA SER A 60 -1.66 9.00 0.58
C SER A 60 -2.55 8.60 -0.58
N SER A 61 -3.08 7.38 -0.54
CA SER A 61 -4.30 7.04 -1.26
C SER A 61 -5.44 7.93 -0.74
N PRO A 62 -6.41 8.34 -1.59
CA PRO A 62 -7.57 9.13 -1.16
C PRO A 62 -8.61 8.31 -0.38
N ALA A 63 -8.41 6.99 -0.22
CA ALA A 63 -9.28 6.13 0.55
C ALA A 63 -9.35 6.59 2.02
N LEU A 64 -10.55 6.54 2.63
CA LEU A 64 -10.78 7.05 3.98
C LEU A 64 -9.81 6.44 5.01
N CYS A 65 -9.62 5.10 4.99
CA CYS A 65 -8.66 4.44 5.88
C CYS A 65 -7.22 4.93 5.70
N CYS A 66 -6.82 5.26 4.46
CA CYS A 66 -5.49 5.78 4.16
C CYS A 66 -5.34 7.24 4.58
N THR A 67 -6.34 8.09 4.32
CA THR A 67 -6.30 9.51 4.72
C THR A 67 -6.29 9.66 6.23
N GLN A 68 -7.13 8.92 6.96
CA GLN A 68 -7.11 8.91 8.43
C GLN A 68 -5.76 8.43 8.99
N SER A 69 -5.19 7.39 8.39
CA SER A 69 -3.84 6.92 8.75
C SER A 69 -2.77 7.98 8.45
N ALA A 70 -2.88 8.67 7.30
CA ALA A 70 -1.96 9.73 6.91
C ALA A 70 -2.08 10.97 7.80
N GLU A 71 -3.29 11.33 8.23
CA GLU A 71 -3.55 12.42 9.18
C GLU A 71 -2.79 12.18 10.49
N ILE A 72 -2.93 11.00 11.10
CA ILE A 72 -2.20 10.66 12.34
C ILE A 72 -0.68 10.80 12.16
N ILE A 73 -0.15 10.32 11.02
CA ILE A 73 1.29 10.40 10.73
C ILE A 73 1.72 11.85 10.51
N ALA A 74 0.95 12.61 9.74
CA ALA A 74 1.22 14.00 9.37
C ALA A 74 1.25 14.91 10.60
N ASP A 75 0.25 14.80 11.47
CA ASP A 75 0.15 15.55 12.73
C ASP A 75 1.36 15.29 13.64
N GLU A 76 1.73 14.02 13.82
CA GLU A 76 2.85 13.62 14.67
C GLU A 76 4.21 14.05 14.10
N LEU A 77 4.35 14.08 12.77
CA LEU A 77 5.56 14.52 12.08
C LEU A 77 5.58 16.03 11.80
N LYS A 78 4.48 16.74 12.06
CA LYS A 78 4.26 18.17 11.77
C LYS A 78 4.52 18.48 10.29
N GLN A 79 3.91 17.71 9.42
CA GLN A 79 3.99 17.81 7.96
C GLN A 79 2.62 17.65 7.33
N ASP A 80 2.41 18.27 6.18
CA ASP A 80 1.22 18.03 5.36
C ASP A 80 1.38 16.75 4.53
N PHE A 81 0.26 16.18 4.08
CA PHE A 81 0.25 15.11 3.10
C PHE A 81 -0.58 15.49 1.87
N GLU A 82 -0.32 14.79 0.78
CA GLU A 82 -0.99 14.96 -0.50
C GLU A 82 -1.62 13.65 -0.96
N THR A 83 -2.88 13.69 -1.39
CA THR A 83 -3.56 12.50 -1.91
C THR A 83 -3.29 12.30 -3.39
N ILE A 84 -3.10 11.05 -3.80
CA ILE A 84 -2.87 10.66 -5.19
C ILE A 84 -3.83 9.53 -5.56
N ASN A 85 -4.72 9.77 -6.51
CA ASN A 85 -5.72 8.79 -6.96
C ASN A 85 -5.09 7.48 -7.46
N ALA A 86 -3.92 7.55 -8.09
CA ALA A 86 -3.23 6.38 -8.58
C ALA A 86 -2.66 5.47 -7.47
N LEU A 87 -2.72 5.85 -6.19
CA LEU A 87 -2.35 5.04 -5.04
C LEU A 87 -3.53 4.26 -4.43
N THR A 88 -4.72 4.30 -5.06
CA THR A 88 -5.88 3.50 -4.62
C THR A 88 -5.64 2.02 -4.83
N ASN A 89 -6.35 1.19 -4.05
CA ASN A 89 -6.34 -0.25 -4.22
C ASN A 89 -6.77 -0.68 -5.63
N ARG A 90 -6.56 -1.95 -5.97
CA ARG A 90 -7.12 -2.58 -7.16
C ARG A 90 -8.64 -2.45 -7.12
N ASN A 91 -9.24 -2.14 -8.24
CA ASN A 91 -10.70 -2.18 -8.37
C ASN A 91 -11.16 -3.64 -8.51
N TYR A 92 -11.84 -4.15 -7.50
CA TYR A 92 -12.35 -5.51 -7.50
C TYR A 92 -13.76 -5.64 -8.11
N GLY A 93 -14.31 -4.58 -8.73
CA GLY A 93 -15.59 -4.64 -9.45
C GLY A 93 -16.68 -5.36 -8.65
N ASP A 94 -17.27 -6.38 -9.26
CA ASP A 94 -18.37 -7.16 -8.69
C ASP A 94 -17.97 -8.11 -7.55
N TRP A 95 -16.67 -8.20 -7.23
CA TRP A 95 -16.19 -8.94 -6.05
C TRP A 95 -16.21 -8.11 -4.80
N ASN A 96 -16.44 -6.80 -4.90
CA ASN A 96 -16.45 -5.89 -3.77
C ASN A 96 -17.43 -6.36 -2.67
N GLY A 97 -16.96 -6.35 -1.43
CA GLY A 97 -17.72 -6.74 -0.24
C GLY A 97 -17.81 -8.24 0.00
N TYR A 98 -17.38 -9.09 -0.93
CA TYR A 98 -17.34 -10.55 -0.75
C TYR A 98 -16.04 -11.00 -0.11
N THR A 99 -16.09 -12.11 0.64
CA THR A 99 -14.89 -12.88 1.01
C THR A 99 -14.48 -13.80 -0.15
N PHE A 100 -13.24 -14.30 -0.11
CA PHE A 100 -12.78 -15.29 -1.08
C PHE A 100 -13.65 -16.55 -1.07
N GLU A 101 -14.07 -17.00 0.11
CA GLU A 101 -14.93 -18.18 0.27
C GLU A 101 -16.33 -17.97 -0.33
N GLU A 102 -16.93 -16.80 -0.12
CA GLU A 102 -18.21 -16.44 -0.71
C GLU A 102 -18.15 -16.42 -2.25
N LEU A 103 -17.07 -15.89 -2.81
CA LEU A 103 -16.84 -15.88 -4.26
C LEU A 103 -16.63 -17.28 -4.82
N THR A 104 -15.85 -18.11 -4.17
CA THR A 104 -15.60 -19.51 -4.57
C THR A 104 -16.94 -20.27 -4.68
N LYS A 105 -17.81 -20.13 -3.68
CA LYS A 105 -19.15 -20.71 -3.70
C LYS A 105 -20.02 -20.14 -4.82
N LYS A 106 -19.98 -18.81 -5.03
CA LYS A 106 -20.78 -18.12 -6.05
C LYS A 106 -20.39 -18.51 -7.48
N TYR A 107 -19.10 -18.72 -7.73
CA TYR A 107 -18.54 -18.99 -9.06
C TYR A 107 -18.17 -20.47 -9.29
N ASN A 108 -18.65 -21.40 -8.44
CA ASN A 108 -18.44 -22.83 -8.55
C ASN A 108 -16.95 -23.26 -8.71
N ASP A 109 -16.11 -22.85 -7.79
CA ASP A 109 -14.67 -23.19 -7.74
C ASP A 109 -13.84 -22.77 -8.98
N LYS A 110 -14.34 -21.87 -9.83
CA LYS A 110 -13.49 -21.25 -10.84
C LYS A 110 -12.30 -20.53 -10.17
N ASN A 111 -11.18 -20.51 -10.87
CA ASN A 111 -9.94 -19.94 -10.34
C ASN A 111 -10.04 -18.40 -10.20
N ILE A 112 -10.69 -17.96 -9.11
CA ILE A 112 -10.97 -16.55 -8.80
C ILE A 112 -9.67 -15.72 -8.71
N SER A 113 -8.55 -16.35 -8.33
CA SER A 113 -7.27 -15.64 -8.19
C SER A 113 -6.64 -15.25 -9.54
N ALA A 114 -7.04 -15.88 -10.64
CA ALA A 114 -6.50 -15.64 -11.97
C ALA A 114 -7.40 -14.74 -12.83
N ASP A 115 -8.68 -14.57 -12.43
CA ASP A 115 -9.66 -13.86 -13.25
C ASP A 115 -9.68 -12.36 -12.93
N CYS A 116 -9.90 -11.56 -13.97
CA CYS A 116 -10.29 -10.16 -13.81
C CYS A 116 -11.75 -10.12 -13.34
N PRO A 117 -12.05 -9.46 -12.20
CA PRO A 117 -13.43 -9.29 -11.77
C PRO A 117 -14.22 -8.51 -12.83
N GLU A 118 -15.45 -8.89 -13.07
CA GLU A 118 -16.35 -8.11 -13.94
C GLU A 118 -16.45 -6.67 -13.38
N ASN A 119 -16.39 -5.67 -14.26
CA ASN A 119 -16.31 -4.25 -13.90
C ASN A 119 -15.10 -3.89 -13.01
N GLY A 120 -14.10 -4.78 -12.90
CA GLY A 120 -12.88 -4.59 -12.13
C GLY A 120 -11.67 -4.14 -12.96
N GLU A 121 -10.54 -3.99 -12.29
CA GLU A 121 -9.25 -3.64 -12.88
C GLU A 121 -8.44 -4.92 -13.14
N ASP A 122 -7.93 -5.08 -14.37
CA ASP A 122 -7.00 -6.16 -14.68
C ASP A 122 -5.71 -6.02 -13.86
N ILE A 123 -5.11 -7.14 -13.46
CA ILE A 123 -3.90 -7.14 -12.64
C ILE A 123 -2.72 -6.46 -13.34
N LYS A 124 -2.62 -6.56 -14.66
CA LYS A 124 -1.55 -5.91 -15.44
C LYS A 124 -1.74 -4.40 -15.50
N ASP A 125 -2.99 -3.94 -15.65
CA ASP A 125 -3.32 -2.52 -15.66
C ASP A 125 -3.11 -1.91 -14.27
N PHE A 126 -3.50 -2.62 -13.21
CA PHE A 126 -3.19 -2.25 -11.83
C PHE A 126 -1.69 -2.09 -11.61
N ASN A 127 -0.89 -3.11 -11.95
CA ASN A 127 0.56 -3.07 -11.78
C ASN A 127 1.20 -1.96 -12.62
N LYS A 128 0.73 -1.75 -13.85
CA LYS A 128 1.19 -0.65 -14.69
C LYS A 128 0.92 0.70 -14.02
N ARG A 129 -0.31 0.93 -13.53
CA ARG A 129 -0.68 2.17 -12.83
C ARG A 129 0.22 2.43 -11.62
N ILE A 130 0.49 1.40 -10.80
CA ILE A 130 1.36 1.54 -9.63
C ILE A 130 2.80 1.84 -10.05
N ASN A 131 3.32 1.19 -11.08
CA ASN A 131 4.65 1.44 -11.59
C ASN A 131 4.82 2.86 -12.13
N ASP A 132 3.86 3.33 -12.90
CA ASP A 132 3.87 4.67 -13.49
C ASP A 132 3.86 5.75 -12.39
N ILE A 133 2.97 5.64 -11.40
CA ILE A 133 2.92 6.63 -10.30
C ILE A 133 4.18 6.60 -9.42
N LEU A 134 4.74 5.43 -9.14
CA LEU A 134 5.98 5.34 -8.38
C LEU A 134 7.15 5.95 -9.13
N ALA A 135 7.24 5.76 -10.44
CA ALA A 135 8.26 6.40 -11.29
C ALA A 135 8.12 7.93 -11.25
N GLU A 136 6.89 8.44 -11.31
CA GLU A 136 6.59 9.87 -11.19
C GLU A 136 7.01 10.43 -9.81
N ILE A 137 6.58 9.78 -8.72
CA ILE A 137 6.94 10.18 -7.35
C ILE A 137 8.47 10.19 -7.18
N ILE A 138 9.17 9.17 -7.65
CA ILE A 138 10.64 9.08 -7.56
C ILE A 138 11.30 10.22 -8.34
N SER A 139 10.81 10.53 -9.54
CA SER A 139 11.37 11.58 -10.40
C SER A 139 11.24 12.98 -9.76
N LYS A 140 10.10 13.24 -9.11
CA LYS A 140 9.82 14.51 -8.41
C LYS A 140 10.57 14.66 -7.09
N ASN A 141 11.06 13.57 -6.51
CA ASN A 141 11.63 13.55 -5.17
C ASN A 141 13.05 12.95 -5.15
N LEU A 142 13.89 13.38 -6.07
CA LEU A 142 15.27 12.87 -6.18
C LEU A 142 16.06 13.09 -4.87
N ARG A 143 16.73 12.03 -4.42
CA ARG A 143 17.47 11.94 -3.14
C ARG A 143 16.57 12.07 -1.90
N GLY A 144 15.25 12.15 -2.09
CA GLY A 144 14.27 12.28 -1.02
C GLY A 144 14.06 11.00 -0.21
N ARG A 145 13.35 11.21 0.89
CA ARG A 145 12.78 10.17 1.76
C ARG A 145 11.29 10.43 1.84
N ILE A 146 10.51 9.52 1.33
CA ILE A 146 9.07 9.67 1.13
C ILE A 146 8.33 8.67 1.99
N ILE A 147 7.20 9.08 2.55
CA ILE A 147 6.20 8.18 3.12
C ILE A 147 5.05 8.08 2.14
N ILE A 148 4.56 6.87 1.89
CA ILE A 148 3.35 6.60 1.12
C ILE A 148 2.41 5.77 1.98
N VAL A 149 1.24 6.31 2.30
CA VAL A 149 0.18 5.59 3.02
C VAL A 149 -0.79 5.01 2.01
N THR A 150 -0.93 3.68 1.99
CA THR A 150 -1.70 3.01 0.95
C THR A 150 -2.17 1.61 1.40
N HIS A 151 -2.55 0.77 0.45
CA HIS A 151 -3.17 -0.54 0.64
C HIS A 151 -2.16 -1.68 0.55
N PRO A 152 -2.46 -2.87 1.11
CA PRO A 152 -1.58 -4.04 1.01
C PRO A 152 -1.18 -4.37 -0.42
N GLU A 153 -2.13 -4.40 -1.36
CA GLU A 153 -1.92 -4.80 -2.75
C GLU A 153 -1.00 -3.82 -3.49
N VAL A 154 -1.12 -2.51 -3.21
CA VAL A 154 -0.22 -1.50 -3.76
C VAL A 154 1.22 -1.70 -3.28
N ILE A 155 1.39 -2.08 -2.01
CA ILE A 155 2.71 -2.38 -1.44
C ILE A 155 3.28 -3.68 -2.04
N GLN A 156 2.45 -4.71 -2.23
CA GLN A 156 2.82 -5.96 -2.90
C GLN A 156 3.31 -5.68 -4.32
N ALA A 157 2.54 -4.91 -5.10
CA ALA A 157 2.92 -4.51 -6.46
C ALA A 157 4.25 -3.72 -6.47
N ALA A 158 4.45 -2.81 -5.51
CA ALA A 158 5.71 -2.06 -5.39
C ALA A 158 6.91 -2.98 -5.07
N ILE A 159 6.73 -3.99 -4.22
CA ILE A 159 7.77 -4.99 -3.91
C ILE A 159 8.07 -5.83 -5.15
N CYS A 160 7.03 -6.36 -5.82
CA CYS A 160 7.20 -7.18 -7.01
C CYS A 160 7.95 -6.43 -8.11
N ASN A 161 7.59 -5.18 -8.36
CA ASN A 161 8.30 -4.33 -9.32
C ASN A 161 9.77 -4.11 -8.91
N ALA A 162 10.02 -3.74 -7.65
CA ALA A 162 11.36 -3.47 -7.15
C ALA A 162 12.30 -4.68 -7.24
N LEU A 163 11.78 -5.87 -7.00
CA LEU A 163 12.54 -7.14 -6.97
C LEU A 163 12.43 -7.95 -8.26
N LYS A 164 11.68 -7.44 -9.27
CA LYS A 164 11.39 -8.14 -10.53
C LYS A 164 10.71 -9.51 -10.30
N ILE A 165 9.84 -9.57 -9.31
CA ILE A 165 9.00 -10.74 -9.06
C ILE A 165 7.81 -10.67 -10.02
N PRO A 166 7.44 -11.77 -10.71
CA PRO A 166 6.25 -11.81 -11.56
C PRO A 166 4.98 -11.41 -10.79
N ALA A 167 4.12 -10.60 -11.40
CA ALA A 167 2.92 -10.04 -10.75
C ALA A 167 1.97 -11.12 -10.22
N GLU A 168 1.89 -12.28 -10.90
CA GLU A 168 1.11 -13.43 -10.46
C GLU A 168 1.56 -14.04 -9.11
N ASN A 169 2.67 -13.57 -8.56
CA ASN A 169 3.18 -14.01 -7.25
C ASN A 169 2.97 -12.97 -6.13
N GLU A 170 2.35 -11.82 -6.42
CA GLU A 170 2.20 -10.74 -5.43
C GLU A 170 1.39 -11.17 -4.20
N TYR A 171 0.38 -12.02 -4.37
CA TYR A 171 -0.45 -12.55 -3.28
C TYR A 171 0.35 -13.38 -2.24
N LYS A 172 1.57 -13.81 -2.59
CA LYS A 172 2.48 -14.55 -1.69
C LYS A 172 3.18 -13.63 -0.69
N ILE A 173 3.07 -12.32 -0.87
CA ILE A 173 3.68 -11.31 0.00
C ILE A 173 2.64 -10.82 0.99
N TYR A 174 2.78 -11.19 2.25
CA TYR A 174 1.84 -10.77 3.27
C TYR A 174 2.21 -9.39 3.84
N ILE A 175 1.29 -8.44 3.78
CA ILE A 175 1.41 -7.08 4.32
C ILE A 175 0.35 -6.90 5.41
N ARG A 176 0.81 -6.63 6.63
CA ARG A 176 -0.09 -6.38 7.77
C ARG A 176 -0.62 -4.96 7.76
N PRO A 177 -1.86 -4.72 8.25
CA PRO A 177 -2.32 -3.37 8.59
C PRO A 177 -1.33 -2.67 9.55
N GLY A 178 -1.21 -1.34 9.43
CA GLY A 178 -0.33 -0.55 10.26
C GLY A 178 1.17 -0.88 10.17
N SER A 179 1.57 -1.69 9.20
CA SER A 179 2.97 -2.07 9.03
C SER A 179 3.72 -1.15 8.07
N ALA A 180 5.06 -1.12 8.21
CA ALA A 180 5.94 -0.41 7.32
C ALA A 180 6.73 -1.34 6.40
N THR A 181 6.88 -0.94 5.15
CA THR A 181 7.75 -1.56 4.15
C THR A 181 8.65 -0.50 3.55
N GLN A 182 9.95 -0.73 3.47
CA GLN A 182 10.87 0.27 2.94
C GLN A 182 11.63 -0.25 1.73
N ILE A 183 11.59 0.53 0.64
CA ILE A 183 12.31 0.27 -0.60
C ILE A 183 13.24 1.45 -0.89
N SER A 184 14.49 1.15 -1.21
CA SER A 184 15.47 2.11 -1.70
C SER A 184 15.62 1.95 -3.21
N TYR A 185 15.34 3.01 -3.97
CA TYR A 185 15.44 3.05 -5.42
C TYR A 185 16.77 3.67 -5.85
N PHE A 186 17.45 3.02 -6.78
CA PHE A 186 18.71 3.45 -7.39
C PHE A 186 18.52 3.68 -8.90
N THR A 187 19.55 4.01 -9.61
CA THR A 187 19.43 4.29 -11.05
C THR A 187 18.91 3.08 -11.84
N ASP A 188 19.43 1.89 -11.58
CA ASP A 188 19.20 0.70 -12.40
C ASP A 188 18.57 -0.47 -11.61
N TRP A 189 18.36 -0.31 -10.31
CA TRP A 189 17.86 -1.37 -9.43
C TRP A 189 17.18 -0.79 -8.20
N ALA A 190 16.51 -1.64 -7.42
CA ALA A 190 15.94 -1.29 -6.13
C ALA A 190 16.30 -2.34 -5.08
N SER A 191 16.25 -1.95 -3.81
CA SER A 191 16.52 -2.83 -2.67
C SER A 191 15.36 -2.75 -1.68
N LEU A 192 14.77 -3.90 -1.38
CA LEU A 192 13.85 -4.05 -0.26
C LEU A 192 14.66 -4.05 1.03
N VAL A 193 14.45 -3.05 1.87
CA VAL A 193 15.19 -2.88 3.13
C VAL A 193 14.53 -3.69 4.24
N TYR A 194 13.21 -3.63 4.32
CA TYR A 194 12.36 -4.48 5.16
C TYR A 194 10.93 -4.47 4.62
N SER A 195 10.14 -5.49 4.96
CA SER A 195 8.73 -5.63 4.60
C SER A 195 7.89 -5.99 5.81
N GLY A 196 6.67 -5.41 5.88
CA GLY A 196 5.68 -5.77 6.88
C GLY A 196 6.12 -5.56 8.34
N HIS A 197 7.04 -4.61 8.59
CA HIS A 197 7.54 -4.33 9.93
C HIS A 197 6.46 -3.72 10.81
N VAL A 198 6.17 -4.38 11.93
CA VAL A 198 5.28 -3.90 12.99
C VAL A 198 6.12 -3.66 14.23
N PRO A 199 6.16 -2.45 14.81
CA PRO A 199 6.88 -2.20 16.05
C PRO A 199 6.26 -3.00 17.22
N ILE A 200 7.12 -3.57 18.05
CA ILE A 200 6.76 -4.24 19.31
C ILE A 200 6.58 -3.22 20.41
#